data_dfa9047e5f6a9ed65d9031190c9cd6b3
#
_entry.id   dfa9047e5f6a9ed65d9031190c9cd6b3
#
_cell.length_a   1.000
_cell.length_b   1.000
_cell.length_c   1.000
_cell.angle_alpha   90.00
_cell.angle_beta   90.00
_cell.angle_gamma   90.00
#
_symmetry.space_group_name_H-M   'P 1'
#
loop_
_entity.id
_entity.type
_entity.pdbx_description
1 polymer ?
#
loop_
_entity_poly.entity_id
_entity_poly.type
_entity_poly.pdbx_seq_one_letter_code
_entity_poly.pdbx_strand_id
1 'polypeptide(L)'
;MFKKVIDWVKNLFWSKEIEISIIGLQNAGKTTFVNTLSTGKFQEDTIPTIGFNHRTVKKGGVSIKMWDLGGQPRFRESWEKYCRTADVIIYIVDSADLGSLDISKTQLHQLLSWPSLAGIPLLVLGNKNDINGALGEEELVKVMELEKIKDRRVACYSVSAKNSVNIDITLKWLSSIETKNKKGK
;
A
#
# COMPACT_ATOMS: atom_id res chain seq x y z
N MET A 1 -11.44 -18.51 7.03
CA MET A 1 -11.35 -17.06 7.26
C MET A 1 -11.06 -16.28 5.95
N PHE A 2 -10.08 -16.66 5.19
CA PHE A 2 -9.70 -16.03 3.91
C PHE A 2 -10.81 -16.02 2.84
N LYS A 3 -11.55 -17.11 2.70
CA LYS A 3 -12.66 -17.21 1.74
C LYS A 3 -13.78 -16.20 2.04
N LYS A 4 -14.05 -15.94 3.33
CA LYS A 4 -15.03 -14.92 3.76
C LYS A 4 -14.55 -13.49 3.49
N VAL A 5 -13.25 -13.20 3.65
CA VAL A 5 -12.65 -11.90 3.32
C VAL A 5 -12.73 -11.65 1.81
N ILE A 6 -12.41 -12.65 1.01
CA ILE A 6 -12.51 -12.58 -0.45
C ILE A 6 -13.96 -12.42 -0.93
N ASP A 7 -14.91 -13.13 -0.32
CA ASP A 7 -16.33 -13.01 -0.66
C ASP A 7 -16.93 -11.68 -0.18
N TRP A 8 -16.45 -11.15 0.94
CA TRP A 8 -16.82 -9.82 1.43
C TRP A 8 -16.27 -8.71 0.52
N VAL A 9 -15.02 -8.82 0.06
CA VAL A 9 -14.42 -7.93 -0.96
C VAL A 9 -15.23 -7.97 -2.25
N LYS A 10 -15.70 -9.14 -2.69
CA LYS A 10 -16.59 -9.26 -3.86
C LYS A 10 -17.86 -8.41 -3.73
N ASN A 11 -18.44 -8.34 -2.55
CA ASN A 11 -19.69 -7.62 -2.32
C ASN A 11 -19.51 -6.09 -2.15
N LEU A 12 -18.33 -5.64 -1.73
CA LEU A 12 -18.04 -4.23 -1.48
C LEU A 12 -17.63 -3.44 -2.73
N PHE A 13 -17.02 -4.11 -3.70
CA PHE A 13 -16.43 -3.48 -4.90
C PHE A 13 -17.21 -3.73 -6.20
N TRP A 14 -18.45 -4.13 -6.11
CA TRP A 14 -19.30 -4.44 -7.28
C TRP A 14 -19.46 -3.25 -8.23
N SER A 15 -18.59 -3.02 -9.15
CA SER A 15 -18.59 -1.99 -10.20
C SER A 15 -17.53 -0.88 -10.08
N LYS A 16 -16.49 -1.04 -9.28
CA LYS A 16 -15.49 0.01 -9.06
C LYS A 16 -14.12 -0.41 -9.60
N GLU A 17 -13.56 0.37 -10.51
CA GLU A 17 -12.16 0.27 -10.87
C GLU A 17 -11.35 1.21 -9.97
N ILE A 18 -10.31 0.71 -9.31
CA ILE A 18 -9.40 1.49 -8.48
C ILE A 18 -7.95 1.25 -8.91
N GLU A 19 -7.20 2.30 -9.09
CA GLU A 19 -5.78 2.26 -9.41
C GLU A 19 -4.96 2.59 -8.16
N ILE A 20 -4.06 1.67 -7.80
CA ILE A 20 -3.25 1.76 -6.57
C ILE A 20 -1.78 1.70 -6.94
N SER A 21 -0.99 2.63 -6.43
CA SER A 21 0.46 2.53 -6.44
C SER A 21 0.98 2.07 -5.10
N ILE A 22 1.75 0.99 -5.09
CA ILE A 22 2.33 0.38 -3.89
C ILE A 22 3.83 0.66 -3.89
N ILE A 23 4.27 1.42 -2.92
CA ILE A 23 5.63 1.90 -2.78
C ILE A 23 6.16 1.68 -1.36
N GLY A 24 7.44 1.88 -1.17
CA GLY A 24 8.14 1.69 0.09
C GLY A 24 9.55 1.15 -0.17
N LEU A 25 10.38 1.11 0.86
CA LEU A 25 11.77 0.67 0.74
C LEU A 25 11.88 -0.79 0.28
N GLN A 26 13.07 -1.16 -0.17
CA GLN A 26 13.38 -2.56 -0.45
C GLN A 26 13.13 -3.42 0.78
N ASN A 27 12.64 -4.64 0.58
CA ASN A 27 12.32 -5.61 1.63
C ASN A 27 11.18 -5.24 2.60
N ALA A 28 10.43 -4.16 2.34
CA ALA A 28 9.25 -3.82 3.16
C ALA A 28 8.07 -4.80 2.99
N GLY A 29 8.12 -5.71 2.00
CA GLY A 29 7.09 -6.72 1.76
C GLY A 29 6.00 -6.30 0.78
N LYS A 30 6.27 -5.34 -0.12
CA LYS A 30 5.32 -4.85 -1.13
C LYS A 30 4.82 -5.97 -2.04
N THR A 31 5.73 -6.69 -2.66
CA THR A 31 5.41 -7.80 -3.58
C THR A 31 4.66 -8.92 -2.83
N THR A 32 5.04 -9.20 -1.60
CA THR A 32 4.34 -10.15 -0.73
C THR A 32 2.90 -9.71 -0.48
N PHE A 33 2.69 -8.43 -0.16
CA PHE A 33 1.36 -7.85 0.03
C PHE A 33 0.50 -7.98 -1.23
N VAL A 34 1.06 -7.64 -2.41
CA VAL A 34 0.37 -7.79 -3.71
C VAL A 34 0.02 -9.26 -3.99
N ASN A 35 0.94 -10.18 -3.71
CA ASN A 35 0.69 -11.61 -3.87
C ASN A 35 -0.43 -12.09 -2.95
N THR A 36 -0.40 -11.70 -1.68
CA THR A 36 -1.44 -12.05 -0.70
C THR A 36 -2.81 -11.51 -1.12
N LEU A 37 -2.90 -10.28 -1.59
CA LEU A 37 -4.14 -9.72 -2.13
C LEU A 37 -4.64 -10.48 -3.36
N SER A 38 -3.74 -10.87 -4.26
CA SER A 38 -4.08 -11.49 -5.55
C SER A 38 -4.48 -12.95 -5.41
N THR A 39 -3.74 -13.72 -4.62
CA THR A 39 -3.87 -15.18 -4.54
C THR A 39 -4.50 -15.66 -3.24
N GLY A 40 -4.49 -14.84 -2.21
CA GLY A 40 -4.86 -15.22 -0.85
C GLY A 40 -3.82 -16.11 -0.17
N LYS A 41 -2.62 -16.24 -0.72
CA LYS A 41 -1.55 -17.08 -0.19
C LYS A 41 -0.26 -16.31 -0.04
N PHE A 42 0.46 -16.58 1.04
CA PHE A 42 1.81 -16.10 1.25
C PHE A 42 2.80 -16.91 0.38
N GLN A 43 3.72 -16.22 -0.25
CA GLN A 43 4.86 -16.82 -0.96
C GLN A 43 6.16 -16.29 -0.32
N GLU A 44 6.98 -17.18 0.20
CA GLU A 44 8.19 -16.84 0.96
C GLU A 44 9.30 -16.30 0.04
N ASP A 45 9.44 -16.86 -1.15
CA ASP A 45 10.49 -16.52 -2.09
C ASP A 45 10.04 -15.38 -3.02
N THR A 46 10.09 -14.14 -2.53
CA THR A 46 9.93 -12.97 -3.38
C THR A 46 11.28 -12.38 -3.77
N ILE A 47 11.57 -12.39 -5.08
CA ILE A 47 12.74 -11.70 -5.64
C ILE A 47 12.46 -10.18 -5.60
N PRO A 48 13.46 -9.34 -5.24
CA PRO A 48 13.31 -7.90 -5.28
C PRO A 48 12.80 -7.42 -6.64
N THR A 49 11.78 -6.55 -6.64
CA THR A 49 11.21 -6.01 -7.87
C THR A 49 12.21 -5.10 -8.57
N ILE A 50 12.54 -5.43 -9.81
CA ILE A 50 13.40 -4.62 -10.66
C ILE A 50 12.52 -3.71 -11.50
N GLY A 51 12.59 -2.39 -11.23
CA GLY A 51 11.75 -1.40 -11.88
C GLY A 51 10.34 -1.37 -11.34
N PHE A 52 9.41 -1.94 -12.06
CA PHE A 52 8.01 -2.03 -11.64
C PHE A 52 7.36 -3.33 -12.10
N ASN A 53 6.33 -3.74 -11.38
CA ASN A 53 5.48 -4.86 -11.77
C ASN A 53 4.01 -4.39 -11.74
N HIS A 54 3.31 -4.53 -12.86
CA HIS A 54 1.90 -4.18 -12.95
C HIS A 54 1.04 -5.43 -12.84
N ARG A 55 0.06 -5.40 -11.95
CA ARG A 55 -0.92 -6.48 -11.82
C ARG A 55 -2.33 -5.91 -11.81
N THR A 56 -3.22 -6.59 -12.51
CA THR A 56 -4.65 -6.33 -12.42
C THR A 56 -5.32 -7.52 -11.77
N VAL A 57 -5.98 -7.28 -10.66
CA VAL A 57 -6.83 -8.28 -9.98
C VAL A 57 -8.27 -7.94 -10.29
N LYS A 58 -8.93 -8.82 -11.05
CA LYS A 58 -10.37 -8.74 -11.31
C LYS A 58 -11.08 -9.79 -10.48
N LYS A 59 -11.97 -9.34 -9.61
CA LYS A 59 -12.73 -10.25 -8.76
C LYS A 59 -14.11 -9.66 -8.46
N GLY A 60 -15.20 -10.38 -8.85
CA GLY A 60 -16.56 -9.96 -8.54
C GLY A 60 -16.97 -8.59 -9.13
N GLY A 61 -16.52 -8.24 -10.35
CA GLY A 61 -16.85 -6.96 -10.99
C GLY A 61 -15.94 -5.80 -10.63
N VAL A 62 -14.92 -6.03 -9.77
CA VAL A 62 -13.92 -5.02 -9.40
C VAL A 62 -12.61 -5.28 -10.11
N SER A 63 -12.04 -4.23 -10.66
CA SER A 63 -10.69 -4.23 -11.21
C SER A 63 -9.78 -3.39 -10.32
N ILE A 64 -8.86 -4.03 -9.63
CA ILE A 64 -7.80 -3.36 -8.87
C ILE A 64 -6.54 -3.41 -9.72
N LYS A 65 -6.10 -2.27 -10.20
CA LYS A 65 -4.82 -2.12 -10.90
C LYS A 65 -3.76 -1.73 -9.88
N MET A 66 -2.74 -2.55 -9.75
CA MET A 66 -1.68 -2.34 -8.76
C MET A 66 -0.33 -2.19 -9.47
N TRP A 67 0.39 -1.14 -9.11
CA TRP A 67 1.77 -0.91 -9.49
C TRP A 67 2.67 -1.24 -8.30
N ASP A 68 3.35 -2.38 -8.34
CA ASP A 68 4.36 -2.77 -7.36
C ASP A 68 5.71 -2.21 -7.80
N LEU A 69 6.14 -1.14 -7.16
CA LEU A 69 7.33 -0.39 -7.54
C LEU A 69 8.56 -0.83 -6.74
N GLY A 70 9.69 -0.96 -7.43
CA GLY A 70 10.96 -1.30 -6.80
C GLY A 70 11.35 -0.31 -5.70
N GLY A 71 11.71 -0.83 -4.52
CA GLY A 71 12.10 -0.02 -3.35
C GLY A 71 13.59 0.31 -3.28
N GLN A 72 14.40 -0.20 -4.22
CA GLN A 72 15.83 0.13 -4.29
C GLN A 72 16.03 1.62 -4.62
N PRO A 73 17.10 2.28 -4.13
CA PRO A 73 17.31 3.71 -4.35
C PRO A 73 17.19 4.16 -5.80
N ARG A 74 17.74 3.39 -6.73
CA ARG A 74 17.72 3.68 -8.19
C ARG A 74 16.32 3.74 -8.81
N PHE A 75 15.29 3.17 -8.17
CA PHE A 75 13.93 3.15 -8.70
C PHE A 75 13.02 4.20 -8.05
N ARG A 76 13.45 4.82 -6.94
CA ARG A 76 12.61 5.77 -6.18
C ARG A 76 12.29 7.03 -6.98
N GLU A 77 13.19 7.48 -7.85
CA GLU A 77 12.95 8.63 -8.75
C GLU A 77 11.77 8.41 -9.70
N SER A 78 11.42 7.14 -9.96
CA SER A 78 10.28 6.79 -10.81
C SER A 78 8.94 6.76 -10.06
N TRP A 79 8.93 6.80 -8.72
CA TRP A 79 7.70 6.64 -7.93
C TRP A 79 6.65 7.69 -8.25
N GLU A 80 7.06 8.96 -8.41
CA GLU A 80 6.14 10.05 -8.74
C GLU A 80 5.36 9.76 -10.02
N LYS A 81 6.02 9.31 -11.07
CA LYS A 81 5.42 9.01 -12.37
C LYS A 81 4.25 8.03 -12.26
N TYR A 82 4.36 7.01 -11.43
CA TYR A 82 3.32 5.99 -11.25
C TYR A 82 2.27 6.40 -10.22
N CYS A 83 2.66 7.17 -9.21
CA CYS A 83 1.74 7.63 -8.18
C CYS A 83 0.76 8.70 -8.67
N ARG A 84 1.14 9.56 -9.61
CA ARG A 84 0.28 10.67 -10.09
C ARG A 84 -1.01 10.24 -10.76
N THR A 85 -1.08 9.03 -11.30
CA THR A 85 -2.29 8.47 -11.93
C THR A 85 -3.13 7.65 -10.96
N ALA A 86 -2.58 7.28 -9.81
CA ALA A 86 -3.25 6.45 -8.84
C ALA A 86 -4.42 7.17 -8.14
N ASP A 87 -5.43 6.40 -7.78
CA ASP A 87 -6.51 6.84 -6.89
C ASP A 87 -6.06 6.82 -5.42
N VAL A 88 -5.07 5.97 -5.11
CA VAL A 88 -4.51 5.78 -3.76
C VAL A 88 -3.03 5.44 -3.86
N ILE A 89 -2.24 6.00 -2.96
CA ILE A 89 -0.86 5.58 -2.69
C ILE A 89 -0.86 4.71 -1.45
N ILE A 90 -0.35 3.48 -1.56
CA ILE A 90 -0.06 2.61 -0.41
C ILE A 90 1.44 2.65 -0.17
N TYR A 91 1.85 3.12 1.01
CA TYR A 91 3.24 3.12 1.44
C TYR A 91 3.46 2.01 2.46
N ILE A 92 4.28 1.01 2.10
CA ILE A 92 4.57 -0.12 2.98
C ILE A 92 5.90 0.09 3.69
N VAL A 93 5.85 -0.01 5.02
CA VAL A 93 6.99 0.13 5.94
C VAL A 93 7.28 -1.22 6.57
N ASP A 94 8.54 -1.61 6.65
CA ASP A 94 8.96 -2.71 7.51
C ASP A 94 8.95 -2.25 8.95
N SER A 95 7.93 -2.60 9.71
CA SER A 95 7.77 -2.15 11.09
C SER A 95 8.71 -2.84 12.07
N ALA A 96 9.41 -3.89 11.64
CA ALA A 96 10.40 -4.62 12.43
C ALA A 96 11.85 -4.13 12.17
N ASP A 97 12.09 -3.42 11.07
CA ASP A 97 13.41 -2.85 10.75
C ASP A 97 13.52 -1.40 11.22
N LEU A 98 13.79 -1.22 12.52
CA LEU A 98 13.87 0.10 13.14
C LEU A 98 14.98 0.98 12.51
N GLY A 99 16.05 0.36 11.99
CA GLY A 99 17.15 1.09 11.36
C GLY A 99 16.79 1.74 10.03
N SER A 100 15.74 1.28 9.36
CA SER A 100 15.29 1.82 8.08
C SER A 100 14.20 2.90 8.21
N LEU A 101 13.64 3.12 9.39
CA LEU A 101 12.46 3.99 9.57
C LEU A 101 12.73 5.45 9.22
N ASP A 102 13.89 6.00 9.56
CA ASP A 102 14.24 7.39 9.23
C ASP A 102 14.37 7.60 7.72
N ILE A 103 14.98 6.64 7.02
CA ILE A 103 15.08 6.67 5.57
C ILE A 103 13.69 6.53 4.96
N SER A 104 12.87 5.62 5.49
CA SER A 104 11.50 5.40 5.04
C SER A 104 10.65 6.66 5.18
N LYS A 105 10.70 7.31 6.35
CA LYS A 105 10.03 8.60 6.60
C LYS A 105 10.47 9.67 5.61
N THR A 106 11.78 9.85 5.46
CA THR A 106 12.35 10.86 4.55
C THR A 106 11.87 10.65 3.12
N GLN A 107 11.90 9.41 2.63
CA GLN A 107 11.44 9.09 1.28
C GLN A 107 9.93 9.31 1.09
N LEU A 108 9.12 8.98 2.10
CA LEU A 108 7.69 9.23 2.06
C LEU A 108 7.39 10.74 1.96
N HIS A 109 7.92 11.55 2.86
CA HIS A 109 7.67 12.99 2.88
C HIS A 109 8.22 13.69 1.65
N GLN A 110 9.39 13.28 1.16
CA GLN A 110 9.97 13.79 -0.08
C GLN A 110 9.06 13.48 -1.29
N LEU A 111 8.52 12.26 -1.39
CA LEU A 111 7.57 11.92 -2.44
C LEU A 111 6.31 12.78 -2.35
N LEU A 112 5.73 12.91 -1.17
CA LEU A 112 4.48 13.65 -0.98
C LEU A 112 4.62 15.16 -1.20
N SER A 113 5.84 15.69 -1.21
CA SER A 113 6.11 17.10 -1.53
C SER A 113 5.94 17.43 -3.02
N TRP A 114 5.83 16.45 -3.89
CA TRP A 114 5.58 16.68 -5.31
C TRP A 114 4.18 17.23 -5.56
N PRO A 115 4.03 18.40 -6.20
CA PRO A 115 2.71 19.01 -6.46
C PRO A 115 1.76 18.12 -7.26
N SER A 116 2.31 17.27 -8.14
CA SER A 116 1.54 16.31 -8.95
C SER A 116 0.81 15.25 -8.11
N LEU A 117 1.22 15.05 -6.85
CA LEU A 117 0.64 14.10 -5.93
C LEU A 117 -0.27 14.74 -4.87
N ALA A 118 -0.51 16.03 -4.94
CA ALA A 118 -1.35 16.75 -3.98
C ALA A 118 -2.76 16.13 -3.89
N GLY A 119 -3.25 15.93 -2.68
CA GLY A 119 -4.60 15.43 -2.43
C GLY A 119 -4.83 13.93 -2.70
N ILE A 120 -3.86 13.19 -3.25
CA ILE A 120 -4.01 11.74 -3.44
C ILE A 120 -4.02 11.06 -2.07
N PRO A 121 -5.08 10.29 -1.73
CA PRO A 121 -5.15 9.56 -0.47
C PRO A 121 -3.94 8.66 -0.23
N LEU A 122 -3.48 8.62 1.02
CA LEU A 122 -2.34 7.84 1.48
C LEU A 122 -2.78 6.79 2.49
N LEU A 123 -2.38 5.55 2.26
CA LEU A 123 -2.47 4.47 3.24
C LEU A 123 -1.06 4.00 3.59
N VAL A 124 -0.69 4.11 4.86
CA VAL A 124 0.57 3.57 5.37
C VAL A 124 0.31 2.22 6.01
N LEU A 125 1.07 1.21 5.61
CA LEU A 125 0.98 -0.13 6.16
C LEU A 125 2.29 -0.49 6.86
N GLY A 126 2.26 -0.57 8.19
CA GLY A 126 3.35 -1.15 8.99
C GLY A 126 3.30 -2.66 8.88
N ASN A 127 4.05 -3.19 7.92
CA ASN A 127 4.09 -4.62 7.64
C ASN A 127 5.04 -5.37 8.57
N LYS A 128 4.90 -6.67 8.62
CA LYS A 128 5.69 -7.61 9.42
C LYS A 128 5.42 -7.50 10.94
N ASN A 129 4.18 -7.16 11.31
CA ASN A 129 3.79 -7.12 12.73
C ASN A 129 3.81 -8.50 13.43
N ASP A 130 4.03 -9.56 12.66
CA ASP A 130 4.29 -10.91 13.16
C ASP A 130 5.70 -11.10 13.73
N ILE A 131 6.60 -10.15 13.48
CA ILE A 131 7.96 -10.18 14.02
C ILE A 131 7.99 -9.49 15.39
N ASN A 132 8.62 -10.14 16.36
CA ASN A 132 8.75 -9.59 17.69
C ASN A 132 9.55 -8.27 17.68
N GLY A 133 9.05 -7.26 18.37
CA GLY A 133 9.64 -5.92 18.40
C GLY A 133 9.22 -5.01 17.23
N ALA A 134 8.34 -5.46 16.34
CA ALA A 134 7.74 -4.60 15.33
C ALA A 134 6.91 -3.49 15.96
N LEU A 135 7.02 -2.27 15.40
CA LEU A 135 6.22 -1.13 15.88
C LEU A 135 4.74 -1.31 15.60
N GLY A 136 3.94 -0.91 16.57
CA GLY A 136 2.49 -0.82 16.42
C GLY A 136 2.04 0.40 15.61
N GLU A 137 0.73 0.51 15.37
CA GLU A 137 0.14 1.58 14.58
C GLU A 137 0.44 2.98 15.15
N GLU A 138 0.21 3.18 16.45
CA GLU A 138 0.44 4.48 17.11
C GLU A 138 1.92 4.92 17.06
N GLU A 139 2.84 3.97 17.24
CA GLU A 139 4.27 4.24 17.17
C GLU A 139 4.69 4.61 15.74
N LEU A 140 4.16 3.91 14.73
CA LEU A 140 4.39 4.22 13.32
C LEU A 140 3.88 5.60 12.94
N VAL A 141 2.68 5.98 13.38
CA VAL A 141 2.13 7.31 13.14
C VAL A 141 3.09 8.39 13.62
N LYS A 142 3.66 8.22 14.82
CA LYS A 142 4.63 9.16 15.40
C LYS A 142 5.96 9.16 14.67
N VAL A 143 6.57 7.98 14.48
CA VAL A 143 7.90 7.84 13.86
C VAL A 143 7.90 8.30 12.40
N MET A 144 6.85 7.97 11.65
CA MET A 144 6.67 8.39 10.26
C MET A 144 6.13 9.82 10.13
N GLU A 145 5.84 10.49 11.24
CA GLU A 145 5.31 11.86 11.30
C GLU A 145 4.03 12.05 10.45
N LEU A 146 3.16 11.06 10.45
CA LEU A 146 1.96 11.07 9.59
C LEU A 146 0.99 12.18 9.97
N GLU A 147 1.00 12.63 11.22
CA GLU A 147 0.17 13.74 11.69
C GLU A 147 0.52 15.09 11.06
N LYS A 148 1.73 15.22 10.47
CA LYS A 148 2.15 16.43 9.75
C LYS A 148 1.55 16.52 8.34
N ILE A 149 1.02 15.42 7.80
CA ILE A 149 0.42 15.36 6.46
C ILE A 149 -1.04 15.83 6.56
N LYS A 150 -1.34 17.05 6.07
CA LYS A 150 -2.66 17.68 6.23
C LYS A 150 -3.43 17.88 4.92
N ASP A 151 -2.77 17.71 3.78
CA ASP A 151 -3.30 18.01 2.44
C ASP A 151 -4.11 16.86 1.82
N ARG A 152 -4.21 15.74 2.52
CA ARG A 152 -4.85 14.51 2.00
C ARG A 152 -5.44 13.66 3.10
N ARG A 153 -6.29 12.71 2.70
CA ARG A 153 -6.75 11.65 3.60
C ARG A 153 -5.62 10.68 3.88
N VAL A 154 -5.30 10.45 5.15
CA VAL A 154 -4.25 9.53 5.60
C VAL A 154 -4.85 8.49 6.53
N ALA A 155 -4.44 7.24 6.36
CA ALA A 155 -4.67 6.16 7.32
C ALA A 155 -3.40 5.37 7.53
N CYS A 156 -3.27 4.73 8.69
CA CYS A 156 -2.16 3.85 9.03
C CYS A 156 -2.71 2.58 9.67
N TYR A 157 -2.22 1.42 9.26
CA TYR A 157 -2.57 0.14 9.87
C TYR A 157 -1.33 -0.72 10.08
N SER A 158 -1.32 -1.46 11.19
CA SER A 158 -0.33 -2.50 11.46
C SER A 158 -0.82 -3.81 10.87
N VAL A 159 -0.03 -4.40 9.97
CA VAL A 159 -0.43 -5.57 9.17
C VAL A 159 0.65 -6.66 9.17
N SER A 160 0.26 -7.87 8.82
CA SER A 160 1.18 -8.92 8.37
C SER A 160 0.69 -9.47 7.04
N ALA A 161 1.42 -9.20 5.98
CA ALA A 161 1.18 -9.81 4.68
C ALA A 161 1.40 -11.33 4.73
N LYS A 162 2.34 -11.78 5.56
CA LYS A 162 2.65 -13.21 5.79
C LYS A 162 1.47 -13.95 6.41
N ASN A 163 0.92 -13.42 7.49
CA ASN A 163 -0.14 -14.07 8.28
C ASN A 163 -1.53 -13.52 7.95
N SER A 164 -1.64 -12.63 6.95
CA SER A 164 -2.90 -12.01 6.55
C SER A 164 -3.61 -11.23 7.66
N VAL A 165 -2.84 -10.67 8.60
CA VAL A 165 -3.38 -9.87 9.69
C VAL A 165 -3.76 -8.49 9.17
N ASN A 166 -4.97 -8.02 9.49
CA ASN A 166 -5.52 -6.70 9.15
C ASN A 166 -5.58 -6.37 7.63
N ILE A 167 -5.54 -7.38 6.77
CA ILE A 167 -5.75 -7.21 5.33
C ILE A 167 -7.18 -6.81 5.02
N ASP A 168 -8.15 -7.32 5.78
CA ASP A 168 -9.57 -6.98 5.67
C ASP A 168 -9.86 -5.52 5.99
N ILE A 169 -9.23 -4.95 7.03
CA ILE A 169 -9.35 -3.53 7.38
C ILE A 169 -8.78 -2.66 6.28
N THR A 170 -7.63 -3.06 5.73
CA THR A 170 -7.00 -2.39 4.59
C THR A 170 -7.95 -2.33 3.38
N LEU A 171 -8.55 -3.45 3.03
CA LEU A 171 -9.50 -3.53 1.92
C LEU A 171 -10.77 -2.71 2.18
N LYS A 172 -11.27 -2.71 3.42
CA LYS A 172 -12.41 -1.90 3.82
C LYS A 172 -12.12 -0.40 3.65
N TRP A 173 -10.94 0.05 4.04
CA TRP A 173 -10.54 1.43 3.85
C TRP A 173 -10.43 1.79 2.36
N LEU A 174 -9.80 0.93 1.55
CA LEU A 174 -9.70 1.12 0.10
C LEU A 174 -11.08 1.23 -0.56
N SER A 175 -12.08 0.48 -0.09
CA SER A 175 -13.44 0.54 -0.63
C SER A 175 -14.11 1.89 -0.41
N SER A 176 -13.71 2.62 0.62
CA SER A 176 -14.24 3.93 0.97
C SER A 176 -13.63 5.09 0.16
N ILE A 177 -12.62 4.81 -0.67
CA ILE A 177 -11.95 5.83 -1.50
C ILE A 177 -12.78 6.13 -2.74
N GLU A 178 -12.95 7.41 -3.06
CA GLU A 178 -13.53 7.85 -4.33
C GLU A 178 -12.50 7.74 -5.45
N THR A 179 -12.88 7.13 -6.58
CA THR A 179 -11.99 6.95 -7.72
C THR A 179 -12.12 8.10 -8.72
N LYS A 180 -11.01 8.50 -9.35
CA LYS A 180 -10.94 9.59 -10.33
C LYS A 180 -11.81 9.33 -11.57
N ASN A 181 -12.03 8.07 -11.94
CA ASN A 181 -12.72 7.66 -13.17
C ASN A 181 -14.25 7.81 -13.15
N LYS A 182 -14.86 8.43 -12.14
CA LYS A 182 -16.31 8.72 -12.10
C LYS A 182 -16.71 10.07 -12.69
N LYS A 183 -15.78 10.88 -13.21
CA LYS A 183 -16.07 12.20 -13.82
C LYS A 183 -16.01 12.18 -15.36
N GLY A 184 -16.52 11.16 -15.98
CA GLY A 184 -16.51 11.13 -17.43
C GLY A 184 -17.38 10.03 -18.01
N LYS A 185 -18.70 10.16 -17.87
CA LYS A 185 -19.72 9.70 -18.85
C LYS A 185 -21.05 10.38 -18.55
#